data_d4a03688b579b84a2ee7d4d6444fc5fb
#
_entry.id   d4a03688b579b84a2ee7d4d6444fc5fb
#
_cell.length_a   1.000
_cell.length_b   1.000
_cell.length_c   1.000
_cell.angle_alpha   90.00
_cell.angle_beta   90.00
_cell.angle_gamma   90.00
#
_symmetry.space_group_name_H-M   'P 1'
#
loop_
_entity.id
_entity.type
_entity.pdbx_description
1 polymer ?
#
loop_
_entity_poly.entity_id
_entity_poly.type
_entity_poly.pdbx_seq_one_letter_code
_entity_poly.pdbx_strand_id
1 'polypeptide(L)'
;MELLHSINDFNEAKQVIAGGVNSPVRAFKSVKGTPPFILKGKGAYLYDVDNNHYIDFVQSWGPLIFGHADEEIEENIINALKKGTSFGAPTELETTLAKEIISCYEGLDKVRLVNSGTEATMSAIRLARAYSQKDDLIKFEGCYHGHSDSLLVKAGSGCVTFGSPSSLGVPNDFSKHTLVARYNDLNSTEECFKKGDVGCVIIEPIAGNMGLVPAQKEFLLGLKALCEKYQAVLILDEVMSGFRASLSGSQEFYGVVPDLVTFGKVIGAGLPLACFGGRAEIMDLLSPIGGVYQAGTLSGNPLAVCAGLNALYKIKRDKTLYTRLNALAVRLTQGLKKSAQSYNIALETLNMGSMFGFFFNENAVRDFDDALKSDTEMFAKFHQKMLFKGVYLACSSFETGFICEPMTEEMIDLAVAKADESFDEIIKGV
;
A
#
# COMPACT_ATOMS: atom_id res chain seq x y z
N MET A 1 12.82 -14.75 -22.66
CA MET A 1 11.67 -15.44 -22.06
C MET A 1 10.52 -15.51 -23.05
N GLU A 2 9.75 -16.57 -23.03
CA GLU A 2 8.52 -16.73 -23.81
C GLU A 2 7.33 -16.64 -22.86
N LEU A 3 6.17 -16.16 -23.36
CA LEU A 3 4.93 -16.00 -22.58
C LEU A 3 3.72 -16.58 -23.36
N LEU A 4 3.92 -17.70 -24.08
CA LEU A 4 2.90 -18.27 -24.96
C LEU A 4 1.66 -18.75 -24.20
N HIS A 5 1.86 -19.46 -23.08
CA HIS A 5 0.75 -19.91 -22.22
C HIS A 5 0.09 -18.72 -21.52
N SER A 6 0.87 -17.79 -20.98
CA SER A 6 0.35 -16.56 -20.34
C SER A 6 -0.51 -15.73 -21.33
N ILE A 7 -0.13 -15.63 -22.60
CA ILE A 7 -0.92 -14.95 -23.64
C ILE A 7 -2.27 -15.66 -23.84
N ASN A 8 -2.28 -16.97 -23.94
CA ASN A 8 -3.51 -17.76 -24.11
C ASN A 8 -4.42 -17.61 -22.89
N ASP A 9 -3.87 -17.80 -21.68
CA ASP A 9 -4.62 -17.69 -20.42
C ASP A 9 -5.19 -16.28 -20.24
N PHE A 10 -4.44 -15.23 -20.60
CA PHE A 10 -4.95 -13.86 -20.53
C PHE A 10 -6.07 -13.61 -21.54
N ASN A 11 -5.99 -14.21 -22.74
CA ASN A 11 -7.06 -14.12 -23.72
C ASN A 11 -8.33 -14.85 -23.26
N GLU A 12 -8.21 -16.02 -22.64
CA GLU A 12 -9.33 -16.73 -22.03
C GLU A 12 -9.91 -15.94 -20.86
N ALA A 13 -9.04 -15.43 -19.95
CA ALA A 13 -9.48 -14.62 -18.80
C ALA A 13 -10.33 -13.41 -19.22
N LYS A 14 -9.97 -12.74 -20.34
CA LYS A 14 -10.76 -11.62 -20.89
C LYS A 14 -12.17 -11.98 -21.31
N GLN A 15 -12.46 -13.26 -21.57
CA GLN A 15 -13.81 -13.71 -21.95
C GLN A 15 -14.74 -13.84 -20.72
N VAL A 16 -14.17 -14.05 -19.51
CA VAL A 16 -14.94 -14.39 -18.32
C VAL A 16 -14.69 -13.46 -17.12
N ILE A 17 -13.61 -12.69 -17.14
CA ILE A 17 -13.27 -11.70 -16.11
C ILE A 17 -13.15 -10.33 -16.77
N ALA A 18 -13.78 -9.32 -16.20
CA ALA A 18 -13.74 -7.95 -16.72
C ALA A 18 -12.29 -7.46 -16.88
N GLY A 19 -11.85 -7.25 -18.13
CA GLY A 19 -10.47 -6.89 -18.46
C GLY A 19 -9.43 -8.00 -18.24
N GLY A 20 -9.85 -9.23 -17.93
CA GLY A 20 -8.99 -10.40 -17.69
C GLY A 20 -8.31 -10.41 -16.32
N VAL A 21 -8.67 -9.49 -15.42
CA VAL A 21 -8.01 -9.30 -14.10
C VAL A 21 -9.00 -8.86 -13.02
N ASN A 22 -8.70 -9.21 -11.75
CA ASN A 22 -9.49 -8.80 -10.59
C ASN A 22 -8.98 -7.49 -9.93
N SER A 23 -7.96 -6.85 -10.53
CA SER A 23 -7.49 -5.52 -10.16
C SER A 23 -6.85 -4.85 -11.39
N PRO A 24 -7.23 -3.60 -11.73
CA PRO A 24 -6.89 -2.98 -13.03
C PRO A 24 -5.40 -2.94 -13.36
N VAL A 25 -4.55 -2.68 -12.37
CA VAL A 25 -3.10 -2.56 -12.55
C VAL A 25 -2.47 -3.85 -13.08
N ARG A 26 -3.03 -5.02 -12.72
CA ARG A 26 -2.52 -6.34 -13.14
C ARG A 26 -2.66 -6.62 -14.65
N ALA A 27 -3.41 -5.79 -15.39
CA ALA A 27 -3.57 -5.94 -16.83
C ALA A 27 -2.40 -5.41 -17.66
N PHE A 28 -1.34 -4.92 -17.06
CA PHE A 28 -0.12 -4.38 -17.70
C PHE A 28 -0.35 -3.24 -18.69
N LYS A 29 -1.48 -2.52 -18.54
CA LYS A 29 -1.86 -1.46 -19.48
C LYS A 29 -0.81 -0.34 -19.54
N SER A 30 -0.21 0.04 -18.40
CA SER A 30 0.77 1.12 -18.32
C SER A 30 2.13 0.77 -18.89
N VAL A 31 2.49 -0.51 -18.95
CA VAL A 31 3.81 -0.98 -19.43
C VAL A 31 3.75 -1.66 -20.80
N LYS A 32 2.57 -1.76 -21.39
CA LYS A 32 2.35 -2.41 -22.71
C LYS A 32 2.92 -3.83 -22.75
N GLY A 33 2.10 -4.83 -22.75
CA GLY A 33 2.53 -6.24 -22.77
C GLY A 33 1.47 -7.16 -22.18
N THR A 34 1.81 -8.43 -22.13
CA THR A 34 0.98 -9.46 -21.49
C THR A 34 1.51 -9.73 -20.08
N PRO A 35 0.66 -9.72 -19.06
CA PRO A 35 1.07 -10.12 -17.72
C PRO A 35 1.44 -11.61 -17.71
N PRO A 36 2.53 -12.04 -17.06
CA PRO A 36 2.78 -13.44 -16.80
C PRO A 36 1.67 -14.03 -15.92
N PHE A 37 1.19 -15.21 -16.25
CA PHE A 37 0.24 -15.96 -15.42
C PHE A 37 1.01 -16.81 -14.43
N ILE A 38 0.86 -16.49 -13.14
CA ILE A 38 1.67 -17.06 -12.08
C ILE A 38 1.11 -18.43 -11.65
N LEU A 39 1.97 -19.44 -11.64
CA LEU A 39 1.66 -20.78 -11.20
C LEU A 39 1.91 -20.95 -9.69
N LYS A 40 3.01 -20.40 -9.18
CA LYS A 40 3.40 -20.47 -7.76
C LYS A 40 4.38 -19.38 -7.38
N GLY A 41 4.48 -19.13 -6.07
CA GLY A 41 5.57 -18.34 -5.48
C GLY A 41 6.30 -19.14 -4.41
N LYS A 42 7.60 -18.89 -4.22
CA LYS A 42 8.39 -19.44 -3.12
C LYS A 42 9.52 -18.48 -2.74
N GLY A 43 9.56 -18.09 -1.47
CA GLY A 43 10.54 -17.12 -0.99
C GLY A 43 10.45 -15.80 -1.75
N ALA A 44 11.55 -15.35 -2.35
CA ALA A 44 11.62 -14.13 -3.14
C ALA A 44 11.19 -14.29 -4.62
N TYR A 45 10.74 -15.48 -5.05
CA TYR A 45 10.50 -15.78 -6.44
C TYR A 45 9.06 -16.06 -6.78
N LEU A 46 8.65 -15.59 -7.98
CA LEU A 46 7.45 -16.04 -8.70
C LEU A 46 7.84 -16.99 -9.83
N TYR A 47 6.95 -17.94 -10.13
CA TYR A 47 7.07 -18.87 -11.23
C TYR A 47 5.79 -18.83 -12.05
N ASP A 48 5.91 -18.63 -13.38
CA ASP A 48 4.76 -18.57 -14.29
C ASP A 48 4.44 -19.90 -14.94
N VAL A 49 3.34 -19.93 -15.69
CA VAL A 49 2.88 -21.11 -16.45
C VAL A 49 3.77 -21.45 -17.66
N ASP A 50 4.63 -20.51 -18.08
CA ASP A 50 5.59 -20.67 -19.18
C ASP A 50 6.97 -21.17 -18.69
N ASN A 51 7.08 -21.60 -17.41
CA ASN A 51 8.31 -22.03 -16.73
C ASN A 51 9.38 -20.94 -16.56
N ASN A 52 9.02 -19.68 -16.66
CA ASN A 52 9.92 -18.59 -16.26
C ASN A 52 9.87 -18.39 -14.74
N HIS A 53 10.93 -17.77 -14.20
CA HIS A 53 10.97 -17.36 -12.80
C HIS A 53 11.50 -15.93 -12.68
N TYR A 54 11.06 -15.26 -11.63
CA TYR A 54 11.30 -13.84 -11.44
C TYR A 54 11.66 -13.56 -9.98
N ILE A 55 12.69 -12.72 -9.74
CA ILE A 55 12.84 -12.06 -8.43
C ILE A 55 11.67 -11.08 -8.29
N ASP A 56 10.83 -11.28 -7.29
CA ASP A 56 9.59 -10.51 -7.11
C ASP A 56 9.78 -9.32 -6.19
N PHE A 57 9.78 -8.12 -6.76
CA PHE A 57 9.77 -6.86 -6.01
C PHE A 57 8.37 -6.26 -5.80
N VAL A 58 7.32 -6.95 -6.23
CA VAL A 58 5.93 -6.54 -6.00
C VAL A 58 5.38 -7.12 -4.69
N GLN A 59 5.79 -8.34 -4.34
CA GLN A 59 5.41 -9.00 -3.07
C GLN A 59 3.90 -8.91 -2.80
N SER A 60 3.11 -9.22 -3.85
CA SER A 60 1.64 -9.15 -3.82
C SER A 60 1.09 -7.76 -3.45
N TRP A 61 1.81 -6.68 -3.81
CA TRP A 61 1.49 -5.28 -3.46
C TRP A 61 1.71 -4.97 -1.98
N GLY A 62 2.68 -5.65 -1.34
CA GLY A 62 3.18 -5.33 -0.03
C GLY A 62 2.89 -6.28 1.13
N PRO A 63 1.90 -7.20 1.10
CA PRO A 63 1.61 -8.06 2.25
C PRO A 63 2.71 -9.07 2.60
N LEU A 64 3.53 -9.49 1.64
CA LEU A 64 4.45 -10.61 1.83
C LEU A 64 5.82 -10.16 2.32
N ILE A 65 5.91 -9.71 3.58
CA ILE A 65 7.19 -9.30 4.18
C ILE A 65 8.15 -10.50 4.36
N PHE A 66 7.61 -11.70 4.54
CA PHE A 66 8.37 -12.96 4.63
C PHE A 66 8.46 -13.71 3.29
N GLY A 67 8.08 -13.05 2.17
CA GLY A 67 8.07 -13.68 0.85
C GLY A 67 6.90 -14.63 0.65
N HIS A 68 6.98 -15.38 -0.45
CA HIS A 68 5.96 -16.36 -0.83
C HIS A 68 6.13 -17.68 -0.09
N ALA A 69 5.01 -18.30 0.27
CA ALA A 69 4.97 -19.64 0.84
C ALA A 69 5.95 -19.82 2.01
N ASP A 70 5.89 -18.92 3.00
CA ASP A 70 6.67 -19.02 4.23
C ASP A 70 6.23 -20.23 5.03
N GLU A 71 7.16 -21.14 5.34
CA GLU A 71 6.87 -22.45 5.90
C GLU A 71 6.20 -22.38 7.29
N GLU A 72 6.62 -21.45 8.15
CA GLU A 72 6.05 -21.29 9.49
C GLU A 72 4.61 -20.77 9.41
N ILE A 73 4.34 -19.80 8.54
CA ILE A 73 2.99 -19.25 8.34
C ILE A 73 2.08 -20.31 7.69
N GLU A 74 2.56 -21.04 6.67
CA GLU A 74 1.81 -22.10 6.00
C GLU A 74 1.40 -23.20 6.96
N GLU A 75 2.34 -23.72 7.79
CA GLU A 75 2.06 -24.77 8.76
C GLU A 75 0.97 -24.34 9.75
N ASN A 76 1.04 -23.11 10.25
CA ASN A 76 0.04 -22.58 11.17
C ASN A 76 -1.34 -22.42 10.50
N ILE A 77 -1.40 -21.99 9.24
CA ILE A 77 -2.64 -21.92 8.45
C ILE A 77 -3.24 -23.32 8.27
N ILE A 78 -2.44 -24.32 7.90
CA ILE A 78 -2.86 -25.72 7.75
C ILE A 78 -3.45 -26.24 9.07
N ASN A 79 -2.83 -25.95 10.20
CA ASN A 79 -3.33 -26.34 11.51
C ASN A 79 -4.62 -25.62 11.91
N ALA A 80 -4.77 -24.34 11.54
CA ALA A 80 -6.02 -23.60 11.72
C ALA A 80 -7.14 -24.16 10.82
N LEU A 81 -6.84 -24.49 9.56
CA LEU A 81 -7.77 -25.05 8.58
C LEU A 81 -8.44 -26.35 9.10
N LYS A 82 -7.69 -27.21 9.80
CA LYS A 82 -8.21 -28.45 10.41
C LYS A 82 -9.30 -28.19 11.47
N LYS A 83 -9.37 -26.96 12.02
CA LYS A 83 -10.37 -26.56 13.03
C LYS A 83 -11.60 -25.89 12.41
N GLY A 84 -11.52 -25.47 11.16
CA GLY A 84 -12.60 -24.82 10.42
C GLY A 84 -12.18 -23.48 9.82
N THR A 85 -12.92 -23.02 8.82
CA THR A 85 -12.62 -21.82 8.03
C THR A 85 -13.38 -20.57 8.47
N SER A 86 -14.55 -20.75 9.11
CA SER A 86 -15.41 -19.65 9.58
C SER A 86 -16.43 -20.18 10.57
N PHE A 87 -16.72 -19.44 11.63
CA PHE A 87 -17.60 -19.90 12.71
C PHE A 87 -18.86 -19.05 12.89
N GLY A 88 -18.88 -17.81 12.37
CA GLY A 88 -19.96 -16.86 12.66
C GLY A 88 -20.07 -16.50 14.15
N ALA A 89 -18.98 -16.68 14.90
CA ALA A 89 -18.85 -16.46 16.33
C ALA A 89 -17.43 -15.95 16.66
N PRO A 90 -17.24 -15.19 17.76
CA PRO A 90 -15.92 -14.69 18.15
C PRO A 90 -14.97 -15.83 18.53
N THR A 91 -13.66 -15.59 18.30
CA THR A 91 -12.60 -16.51 18.64
C THR A 91 -11.54 -15.86 19.54
N GLU A 92 -10.82 -16.68 20.30
CA GLU A 92 -9.71 -16.20 21.13
C GLU A 92 -8.57 -15.60 20.29
N LEU A 93 -8.37 -16.14 19.07
CA LEU A 93 -7.33 -15.64 18.16
C LEU A 93 -7.56 -14.20 17.74
N GLU A 94 -8.82 -13.77 17.53
CA GLU A 94 -9.16 -12.38 17.23
C GLU A 94 -8.71 -11.44 18.35
N THR A 95 -9.00 -11.81 19.60
CA THR A 95 -8.59 -11.05 20.78
C THR A 95 -7.06 -10.98 20.90
N THR A 96 -6.38 -12.09 20.63
CA THR A 96 -4.91 -12.15 20.67
C THR A 96 -4.30 -11.26 19.60
N LEU A 97 -4.78 -11.35 18.35
CA LEU A 97 -4.31 -10.49 17.27
C LEU A 97 -4.54 -9.00 17.56
N ALA A 98 -5.72 -8.65 18.09
CA ALA A 98 -6.05 -7.27 18.47
C ALA A 98 -5.05 -6.73 19.50
N LYS A 99 -4.74 -7.50 20.56
CA LYS A 99 -3.73 -7.13 21.58
C LYS A 99 -2.34 -6.96 20.97
N GLU A 100 -1.95 -7.85 20.05
CA GLU A 100 -0.64 -7.75 19.39
C GLU A 100 -0.54 -6.50 18.53
N ILE A 101 -1.56 -6.15 17.75
CA ILE A 101 -1.60 -4.91 16.96
C ILE A 101 -1.52 -3.68 17.87
N ILE A 102 -2.35 -3.62 18.90
CA ILE A 102 -2.39 -2.52 19.87
C ILE A 102 -1.01 -2.33 20.54
N SER A 103 -0.33 -3.41 20.88
CA SER A 103 0.98 -3.33 21.54
C SER A 103 2.10 -2.76 20.67
N CYS A 104 1.88 -2.62 19.36
CA CYS A 104 2.88 -2.14 18.41
C CYS A 104 2.71 -0.67 18.01
N TYR A 105 1.59 -0.02 18.37
CA TYR A 105 1.27 1.30 17.84
C TYR A 105 0.70 2.21 18.93
N GLU A 106 1.34 3.37 19.17
CA GLU A 106 0.90 4.33 20.17
C GLU A 106 -0.42 5.01 19.78
N GLY A 107 -1.30 5.28 20.75
CA GLY A 107 -2.62 5.89 20.54
C GLY A 107 -3.69 4.93 20.04
N LEU A 108 -3.40 3.63 20.07
CA LEU A 108 -4.32 2.58 19.66
C LEU A 108 -4.89 1.84 20.87
N ASP A 109 -6.09 2.21 21.28
CA ASP A 109 -6.76 1.57 22.43
C ASP A 109 -7.61 0.37 22.02
N LYS A 110 -8.29 0.46 20.86
CA LYS A 110 -9.18 -0.57 20.33
C LYS A 110 -9.04 -0.71 18.83
N VAL A 111 -9.28 -1.92 18.33
CA VAL A 111 -9.32 -2.23 16.88
C VAL A 111 -10.59 -2.97 16.51
N ARG A 112 -10.97 -2.90 15.25
CA ARG A 112 -12.00 -3.71 14.61
C ARG A 112 -11.41 -4.35 13.36
N LEU A 113 -11.46 -5.69 13.29
CA LEU A 113 -11.00 -6.45 12.13
C LEU A 113 -12.01 -6.37 10.99
N VAL A 114 -11.50 -6.30 9.76
CA VAL A 114 -12.24 -6.30 8.50
C VAL A 114 -11.45 -7.12 7.46
N ASN A 115 -11.94 -7.24 6.21
CA ASN A 115 -11.30 -8.11 5.22
C ASN A 115 -10.38 -7.37 4.24
N SER A 116 -10.51 -6.05 4.13
CA SER A 116 -9.74 -5.26 3.16
C SER A 116 -9.42 -3.86 3.67
N GLY A 117 -8.36 -3.24 3.11
CA GLY A 117 -8.04 -1.84 3.37
C GLY A 117 -9.18 -0.90 3.02
N THR A 118 -9.95 -1.18 1.96
CA THR A 118 -11.15 -0.39 1.60
C THR A 118 -12.19 -0.40 2.71
N GLU A 119 -12.48 -1.57 3.30
CA GLU A 119 -13.41 -1.67 4.43
C GLU A 119 -12.87 -0.91 5.65
N ALA A 120 -11.56 -0.98 5.91
CA ALA A 120 -10.93 -0.28 7.02
C ALA A 120 -11.06 1.24 6.88
N THR A 121 -10.66 1.80 5.74
CA THR A 121 -10.70 3.25 5.48
C THR A 121 -12.13 3.79 5.42
N MET A 122 -13.03 3.08 4.75
CA MET A 122 -14.46 3.42 4.69
C MET A 122 -15.07 3.47 6.10
N SER A 123 -14.73 2.51 6.96
CA SER A 123 -15.26 2.42 8.32
C SER A 123 -14.65 3.49 9.23
N ALA A 124 -13.35 3.75 9.12
CA ALA A 124 -12.66 4.81 9.86
C ALA A 124 -13.24 6.19 9.53
N ILE A 125 -13.49 6.50 8.24
CA ILE A 125 -14.11 7.77 7.82
C ILE A 125 -15.53 7.90 8.37
N ARG A 126 -16.36 6.84 8.28
CA ARG A 126 -17.71 6.85 8.85
C ARG A 126 -17.68 7.13 10.35
N LEU A 127 -16.76 6.51 11.05
CA LEU A 127 -16.59 6.67 12.49
C LEU A 127 -16.11 8.10 12.84
N ALA A 128 -15.14 8.62 12.09
CA ALA A 128 -14.64 9.98 12.25
C ALA A 128 -15.71 11.04 12.03
N ARG A 129 -16.55 10.89 10.99
CA ARG A 129 -17.71 11.75 10.75
C ARG A 129 -18.72 11.71 11.89
N ALA A 130 -19.01 10.53 12.42
CA ALA A 130 -19.91 10.37 13.56
C ALA A 130 -19.36 11.02 14.84
N TYR A 131 -18.06 10.95 15.08
CA TYR A 131 -17.41 11.56 16.22
C TYR A 131 -17.35 13.07 16.11
N SER A 132 -16.91 13.59 14.98
CA SER A 132 -16.79 15.05 14.73
C SER A 132 -18.11 15.74 14.50
N GLN A 133 -19.19 15.02 14.16
CA GLN A 133 -20.49 15.56 13.74
C GLN A 133 -20.37 16.47 12.50
N LYS A 134 -19.44 16.18 11.60
CA LYS A 134 -19.17 16.93 10.37
C LYS A 134 -19.07 15.98 9.17
N ASP A 135 -19.46 16.46 7.99
CA ASP A 135 -19.62 15.60 6.81
C ASP A 135 -18.39 15.57 5.89
N ASP A 136 -17.60 16.66 5.85
CA ASP A 136 -16.53 16.78 4.88
C ASP A 136 -15.27 16.06 5.33
N LEU A 137 -14.54 15.49 4.36
CA LEU A 137 -13.24 14.89 4.57
C LEU A 137 -12.19 15.55 3.68
N ILE A 138 -10.96 15.64 4.16
CA ILE A 138 -9.79 15.97 3.34
C ILE A 138 -9.02 14.68 3.04
N LYS A 139 -8.67 14.49 1.76
CA LYS A 139 -7.66 13.51 1.30
C LYS A 139 -6.59 14.25 0.50
N PHE A 140 -5.51 13.57 0.14
CA PHE A 140 -4.40 14.17 -0.61
C PHE A 140 -4.29 13.62 -2.03
N GLU A 141 -3.84 14.47 -2.96
CA GLU A 141 -3.52 14.07 -4.33
C GLU A 141 -2.49 12.93 -4.33
N GLY A 142 -2.64 11.99 -5.26
CA GLY A 142 -1.76 10.83 -5.37
C GLY A 142 -1.96 9.74 -4.31
N CYS A 143 -2.66 10.01 -3.19
CA CYS A 143 -2.97 9.00 -2.18
C CYS A 143 -4.17 8.14 -2.59
N TYR A 144 -4.07 6.84 -2.30
CA TYR A 144 -5.13 5.87 -2.52
C TYR A 144 -5.56 5.22 -1.21
N HIS A 145 -6.85 5.24 -0.95
CA HIS A 145 -7.42 4.75 0.31
C HIS A 145 -8.53 3.70 0.07
N GLY A 146 -8.40 2.90 -0.98
CA GLY A 146 -9.45 1.97 -1.40
C GLY A 146 -10.48 2.61 -2.33
N HIS A 147 -11.53 1.86 -2.65
CA HIS A 147 -12.49 2.20 -3.70
C HIS A 147 -13.92 2.49 -3.19
N SER A 148 -14.07 3.01 -1.97
CA SER A 148 -15.36 3.53 -1.54
C SER A 148 -15.68 4.84 -2.29
N ASP A 149 -16.95 5.11 -2.56
CA ASP A 149 -17.41 6.22 -3.41
C ASP A 149 -16.86 7.58 -2.96
N SER A 150 -16.78 7.84 -1.65
CA SER A 150 -16.22 9.07 -1.10
C SER A 150 -14.73 9.25 -1.37
N LEU A 151 -14.00 8.19 -1.72
CA LEU A 151 -12.55 8.21 -1.95
C LEU A 151 -12.18 8.17 -3.44
N LEU A 152 -13.14 7.86 -4.32
CA LEU A 152 -12.98 7.88 -5.77
C LEU A 152 -13.23 9.30 -6.31
N VAL A 153 -12.47 10.25 -5.80
CA VAL A 153 -12.55 11.66 -6.14
C VAL A 153 -11.22 12.14 -6.67
N LYS A 154 -11.26 12.77 -7.85
CA LYS A 154 -10.12 13.48 -8.42
C LYS A 154 -10.47 14.98 -8.43
N ALA A 155 -9.75 15.79 -7.66
CA ALA A 155 -9.82 17.24 -7.81
C ALA A 155 -8.93 17.70 -8.96
N GLY A 156 -9.39 18.66 -9.72
CA GLY A 156 -8.52 19.52 -10.51
C GLY A 156 -7.59 20.34 -9.59
N SER A 157 -6.66 21.11 -10.16
CA SER A 157 -5.64 21.88 -9.44
C SER A 157 -6.17 22.62 -8.20
N GLY A 158 -5.82 22.09 -7.01
CA GLY A 158 -6.01 22.76 -5.72
C GLY A 158 -7.36 22.52 -5.02
N CYS A 159 -7.40 22.81 -3.74
CA CYS A 159 -8.56 22.71 -2.82
C CYS A 159 -9.79 23.55 -3.23
N VAL A 160 -9.75 24.24 -4.33
CA VAL A 160 -10.74 25.27 -4.68
C VAL A 160 -12.03 24.69 -5.25
N THR A 161 -11.97 23.47 -5.73
CA THR A 161 -13.11 22.81 -6.36
C THR A 161 -13.51 21.59 -5.54
N PHE A 162 -14.77 21.46 -5.19
CA PHE A 162 -15.33 20.19 -4.74
C PHE A 162 -14.99 19.13 -5.78
N GLY A 163 -14.40 18.02 -5.34
CA GLY A 163 -13.83 17.04 -6.23
C GLY A 163 -14.84 16.49 -7.23
N SER A 164 -14.40 16.37 -8.48
CA SER A 164 -15.16 15.63 -9.49
C SER A 164 -14.88 14.13 -9.30
N PRO A 165 -15.87 13.25 -9.49
CA PRO A 165 -15.65 11.80 -9.44
C PRO A 165 -14.55 11.39 -10.41
N SER A 166 -13.59 10.58 -9.95
CA SER A 166 -12.57 9.96 -10.80
C SER A 166 -13.03 8.66 -11.43
N SER A 167 -14.19 8.18 -11.00
CA SER A 167 -14.82 6.96 -11.52
C SER A 167 -16.23 7.24 -12.01
N LEU A 168 -16.58 6.65 -13.15
CA LEU A 168 -17.97 6.61 -13.60
C LEU A 168 -18.81 5.87 -12.55
N GLY A 169 -20.04 6.32 -12.35
CA GLY A 169 -20.99 5.71 -11.41
C GLY A 169 -20.95 6.27 -9.99
N VAL A 170 -19.99 7.13 -9.65
CA VAL A 170 -19.97 7.82 -8.36
C VAL A 170 -20.89 9.06 -8.45
N PRO A 171 -21.98 9.15 -7.65
CA PRO A 171 -22.83 10.31 -7.63
C PRO A 171 -22.10 11.56 -7.10
N ASN A 172 -22.42 12.72 -7.65
CA ASN A 172 -21.83 14.00 -7.21
C ASN A 172 -22.09 14.29 -5.72
N ASP A 173 -23.21 13.81 -5.19
CA ASP A 173 -23.54 13.98 -3.76
C ASP A 173 -22.57 13.24 -2.83
N PHE A 174 -21.93 12.17 -3.28
CA PHE A 174 -20.86 11.52 -2.51
C PHE A 174 -19.53 12.28 -2.63
N SER A 175 -19.21 12.75 -3.82
CA SER A 175 -17.93 13.41 -4.09
C SER A 175 -17.84 14.84 -3.52
N LYS A 176 -18.95 15.55 -3.38
CA LYS A 176 -18.98 16.94 -2.87
C LYS A 176 -18.44 17.09 -1.44
N HIS A 177 -18.49 16.01 -0.65
CA HIS A 177 -17.99 15.97 0.72
C HIS A 177 -16.51 15.56 0.82
N THR A 178 -15.80 15.50 -0.32
CA THR A 178 -14.37 15.15 -0.33
C THR A 178 -13.55 16.28 -0.92
N LEU A 179 -12.82 16.96 -0.07
CA LEU A 179 -11.85 17.98 -0.43
C LEU A 179 -10.50 17.32 -0.69
N VAL A 180 -9.78 17.80 -1.70
CA VAL A 180 -8.47 17.25 -2.04
C VAL A 180 -7.41 18.32 -1.87
N ALA A 181 -6.46 18.07 -1.01
CA ALA A 181 -5.30 18.93 -0.75
C ALA A 181 -4.07 18.41 -1.48
N ARG A 182 -3.06 19.28 -1.66
CA ARG A 182 -1.75 18.86 -2.17
C ARG A 182 -0.96 18.17 -1.08
N TYR A 183 -0.30 17.10 -1.45
CA TYR A 183 0.58 16.37 -0.53
C TYR A 183 1.81 17.22 -0.19
N ASN A 184 2.27 17.19 1.05
CA ASN A 184 3.36 18.02 1.58
C ASN A 184 3.12 19.55 1.54
N ASP A 185 1.84 19.99 1.48
CA ASP A 185 1.46 21.40 1.45
C ASP A 185 0.39 21.72 2.53
N LEU A 186 0.86 22.31 3.66
CA LEU A 186 0.00 22.72 4.76
C LEU A 186 -0.95 23.89 4.39
N ASN A 187 -0.52 24.78 3.50
CA ASN A 187 -1.36 25.90 3.09
C ASN A 187 -2.56 25.39 2.29
N SER A 188 -2.33 24.49 1.35
CA SER A 188 -3.38 23.81 0.60
C SER A 188 -4.35 23.09 1.54
N THR A 189 -3.85 22.42 2.57
CA THR A 189 -4.66 21.74 3.57
C THR A 189 -5.49 22.72 4.40
N GLU A 190 -4.89 23.81 4.89
CA GLU A 190 -5.61 24.81 5.67
C GLU A 190 -6.70 25.55 4.86
N GLU A 191 -6.48 25.74 3.57
CA GLU A 191 -7.51 26.26 2.67
C GLU A 191 -8.73 25.34 2.56
N CYS A 192 -8.53 24.03 2.55
CA CYS A 192 -9.63 23.06 2.62
C CYS A 192 -10.43 23.21 3.91
N PHE A 193 -9.75 23.32 5.06
CA PHE A 193 -10.43 23.57 6.34
C PHE A 193 -11.24 24.86 6.38
N LYS A 194 -10.78 25.92 5.73
CA LYS A 194 -11.50 27.22 5.67
C LYS A 194 -12.74 27.17 4.79
N LYS A 195 -12.84 26.22 3.86
CA LYS A 195 -13.91 26.12 2.86
C LYS A 195 -14.98 25.09 3.17
N GLY A 196 -14.64 24.06 3.94
CA GLY A 196 -15.51 22.94 4.26
C GLY A 196 -15.76 22.80 5.75
N ASP A 197 -16.81 22.05 6.09
CA ASP A 197 -17.07 21.60 7.46
C ASP A 197 -16.38 20.28 7.71
N VAL A 198 -15.05 20.34 7.75
CA VAL A 198 -14.17 19.14 7.73
C VAL A 198 -14.22 18.40 9.05
N GLY A 199 -14.70 17.15 9.00
CA GLY A 199 -14.77 16.23 10.12
C GLY A 199 -13.54 15.34 10.27
N CYS A 200 -12.85 15.04 9.17
CA CYS A 200 -11.65 14.21 9.21
C CYS A 200 -10.68 14.49 8.07
N VAL A 201 -9.43 14.11 8.31
CA VAL A 201 -8.37 14.10 7.31
C VAL A 201 -7.83 12.68 7.22
N ILE A 202 -7.69 12.13 6.00
CA ILE A 202 -7.04 10.84 5.77
C ILE A 202 -5.80 11.03 4.91
N ILE A 203 -4.70 10.38 5.31
CA ILE A 203 -3.41 10.48 4.61
C ILE A 203 -2.64 9.17 4.68
N GLU A 204 -1.98 8.78 3.58
CA GLU A 204 -0.87 7.83 3.63
C GLU A 204 0.38 8.59 4.13
N PRO A 205 0.92 8.30 5.32
CA PRO A 205 2.12 8.99 5.81
C PRO A 205 3.37 8.64 4.96
N ILE A 206 3.35 7.49 4.31
CA ILE A 206 4.30 7.06 3.30
C ILE A 206 3.45 6.67 2.08
N ALA A 207 3.26 7.61 1.17
CA ALA A 207 2.41 7.39 0.02
C ALA A 207 3.06 6.39 -0.94
N GLY A 208 2.33 5.31 -1.23
CA GLY A 208 2.80 4.22 -2.07
C GLY A 208 2.05 4.09 -3.40
N ASN A 209 1.10 4.98 -3.68
CA ASN A 209 0.26 4.94 -4.87
C ASN A 209 0.52 6.11 -5.85
N MET A 210 1.60 6.86 -5.62
CA MET A 210 2.18 7.83 -6.56
C MET A 210 3.69 7.56 -6.78
N GLY A 211 4.09 6.28 -6.74
CA GLY A 211 5.40 5.81 -6.44
C GLY A 211 5.64 5.85 -4.92
N LEU A 212 6.87 5.76 -4.45
CA LEU A 212 7.16 5.96 -3.04
C LEU A 212 7.45 7.44 -2.77
N VAL A 213 6.52 8.13 -2.09
CA VAL A 213 6.71 9.54 -1.69
C VAL A 213 6.41 9.66 -0.20
N PRO A 214 7.44 9.73 0.66
CA PRO A 214 7.24 9.94 2.09
C PRO A 214 6.75 11.36 2.40
N ALA A 215 5.89 11.51 3.41
CA ALA A 215 5.54 12.81 3.93
C ALA A 215 6.78 13.50 4.55
N GLN A 216 6.84 14.82 4.46
CA GLN A 216 7.80 15.58 5.23
C GLN A 216 7.36 15.60 6.70
N LYS A 217 8.32 15.50 7.63
CA LYS A 217 8.02 15.44 9.06
C LYS A 217 7.25 16.66 9.54
N GLU A 218 7.68 17.83 9.12
CA GLU A 218 7.05 19.11 9.44
C GLU A 218 5.62 19.19 8.90
N PHE A 219 5.36 18.59 7.74
CA PHE A 219 4.03 18.51 7.16
C PHE A 219 3.09 17.66 8.03
N LEU A 220 3.50 16.45 8.43
CA LEU A 220 2.66 15.59 9.27
C LEU A 220 2.43 16.18 10.68
N LEU A 221 3.44 16.80 11.29
CA LEU A 221 3.29 17.50 12.56
C LEU A 221 2.33 18.69 12.43
N GLY A 222 2.49 19.48 11.38
CA GLY A 222 1.59 20.59 11.06
C GLY A 222 0.16 20.13 10.75
N LEU A 223 0.00 18.99 10.06
CA LEU A 223 -1.29 18.39 9.78
C LEU A 223 -2.03 18.00 11.05
N LYS A 224 -1.32 17.36 12.01
CA LYS A 224 -1.89 17.04 13.33
C LYS A 224 -2.35 18.30 14.04
N ALA A 225 -1.53 19.37 14.06
CA ALA A 225 -1.88 20.64 14.67
C ALA A 225 -3.09 21.32 13.99
N LEU A 226 -3.21 21.21 12.65
CA LEU A 226 -4.40 21.69 11.94
C LEU A 226 -5.65 20.89 12.32
N CYS A 227 -5.56 19.57 12.40
CA CYS A 227 -6.69 18.73 12.85
C CYS A 227 -7.16 19.12 14.25
N GLU A 228 -6.22 19.35 15.18
CA GLU A 228 -6.55 19.83 16.53
C GLU A 228 -7.21 21.21 16.52
N LYS A 229 -6.64 22.18 15.77
CA LYS A 229 -7.18 23.53 15.62
C LYS A 229 -8.61 23.55 15.10
N TYR A 230 -8.92 22.72 14.12
CA TYR A 230 -10.23 22.66 13.47
C TYR A 230 -11.15 21.58 14.04
N GLN A 231 -10.74 20.87 15.08
CA GLN A 231 -11.50 19.77 15.72
C GLN A 231 -11.91 18.69 14.70
N ALA A 232 -10.96 18.28 13.89
CA ALA A 232 -11.11 17.21 12.91
C ALA A 232 -10.30 15.97 13.37
N VAL A 233 -10.77 14.78 13.00
CA VAL A 233 -10.12 13.51 13.28
C VAL A 233 -9.00 13.27 12.28
N LEU A 234 -7.78 13.02 12.75
CA LEU A 234 -6.66 12.59 11.90
C LEU A 234 -6.67 11.07 11.75
N ILE A 235 -6.79 10.59 10.51
CA ILE A 235 -6.70 9.17 10.13
C ILE A 235 -5.38 8.95 9.40
N LEU A 236 -4.46 8.16 9.97
CA LEU A 236 -3.30 7.67 9.22
C LEU A 236 -3.65 6.36 8.53
N ASP A 237 -3.53 6.36 7.21
CA ASP A 237 -3.68 5.15 6.41
C ASP A 237 -2.34 4.41 6.32
N GLU A 238 -2.20 3.43 7.19
CA GLU A 238 -1.05 2.55 7.29
C GLU A 238 -1.30 1.19 6.60
N VAL A 239 -2.28 1.11 5.72
CA VAL A 239 -2.58 -0.14 5.00
C VAL A 239 -1.36 -0.65 4.23
N MET A 240 -0.53 0.25 3.67
CA MET A 240 0.70 -0.13 2.99
C MET A 240 1.93 -0.09 3.90
N SER A 241 2.09 0.96 4.67
CA SER A 241 3.28 1.24 5.48
C SER A 241 3.31 0.54 6.84
N GLY A 242 2.14 0.26 7.42
CA GLY A 242 2.03 -0.41 8.72
C GLY A 242 2.67 -1.79 8.72
N PHE A 243 3.53 -2.05 9.70
CA PHE A 243 4.32 -3.28 9.83
C PHE A 243 5.22 -3.58 8.61
N ARG A 244 5.24 -2.70 7.61
CA ARG A 244 6.09 -2.82 6.42
C ARG A 244 7.30 -1.90 6.50
N ALA A 245 7.08 -0.65 6.83
CA ALA A 245 8.15 0.33 6.99
C ALA A 245 8.93 0.12 8.31
N SER A 246 8.22 -0.14 9.39
CA SER A 246 8.73 -0.51 10.70
C SER A 246 7.69 -1.27 11.52
N LEU A 247 8.03 -1.71 12.74
CA LEU A 247 7.09 -2.37 13.66
C LEU A 247 5.93 -1.46 14.05
N SER A 248 6.19 -0.17 14.25
CA SER A 248 5.18 0.86 14.55
C SER A 248 4.79 1.70 13.31
N GLY A 249 4.98 1.13 12.10
CA GLY A 249 4.65 1.81 10.85
C GLY A 249 5.36 3.15 10.71
N SER A 250 4.63 4.17 10.31
CA SER A 250 5.16 5.53 10.13
C SER A 250 5.50 6.26 11.43
N GLN A 251 4.94 5.83 12.57
CA GLN A 251 5.20 6.48 13.86
C GLN A 251 6.69 6.49 14.22
N GLU A 252 7.44 5.44 13.86
CA GLU A 252 8.88 5.38 14.12
C GLU A 252 9.65 6.54 13.48
N PHE A 253 9.21 7.00 12.32
CA PHE A 253 9.89 8.04 11.55
C PHE A 253 9.41 9.46 11.93
N TYR A 254 8.14 9.60 12.22
CA TYR A 254 7.49 10.90 12.37
C TYR A 254 7.12 11.28 13.80
N GLY A 255 6.86 10.28 14.66
CA GLY A 255 6.40 10.52 16.04
C GLY A 255 4.99 11.12 16.11
N VAL A 256 4.17 10.93 15.08
CA VAL A 256 2.78 11.43 15.04
C VAL A 256 1.83 10.35 15.52
N VAL A 257 1.03 10.68 16.53
CA VAL A 257 -0.03 9.82 17.07
C VAL A 257 -1.36 10.27 16.46
N PRO A 258 -2.01 9.43 15.62
CA PRO A 258 -3.30 9.76 15.02
C PRO A 258 -4.47 9.55 15.99
N ASP A 259 -5.65 10.03 15.63
CA ASP A 259 -6.89 9.71 16.31
C ASP A 259 -7.44 8.33 15.89
N LEU A 260 -7.29 8.00 14.61
CA LEU A 260 -7.61 6.70 14.01
C LEU A 260 -6.48 6.27 13.07
N VAL A 261 -6.32 4.97 12.91
CA VAL A 261 -5.38 4.34 11.98
C VAL A 261 -6.01 3.17 11.27
N THR A 262 -5.59 2.91 10.03
CA THR A 262 -6.01 1.73 9.27
C THR A 262 -4.81 0.87 8.92
N PHE A 263 -4.93 -0.46 9.06
CA PHE A 263 -3.92 -1.44 8.69
C PHE A 263 -4.50 -2.48 7.74
N GLY A 264 -3.65 -3.09 6.95
CA GLY A 264 -3.98 -4.17 6.03
C GLY A 264 -2.71 -4.89 5.57
N LYS A 265 -2.76 -5.47 4.39
CA LYS A 265 -1.59 -6.07 3.72
C LYS A 265 -0.76 -6.97 4.64
N VAL A 266 0.31 -6.46 5.27
CA VAL A 266 1.22 -7.23 6.12
C VAL A 266 0.50 -7.95 7.25
N ILE A 267 -0.49 -7.31 7.90
CA ILE A 267 -1.23 -7.98 8.99
C ILE A 267 -2.07 -9.17 8.53
N GLY A 268 -2.27 -9.34 7.22
CA GLY A 268 -2.94 -10.49 6.63
C GLY A 268 -1.98 -11.56 6.12
N ALA A 269 -0.68 -11.26 6.02
CA ALA A 269 0.34 -12.17 5.49
C ALA A 269 -0.05 -12.84 4.16
N GLY A 270 -0.74 -12.09 3.27
CA GLY A 270 -1.25 -12.58 1.99
C GLY A 270 -2.72 -13.04 2.00
N LEU A 271 -3.35 -13.19 3.17
CA LEU A 271 -4.77 -13.49 3.30
C LEU A 271 -5.61 -12.21 3.51
N PRO A 272 -6.93 -12.24 3.21
CA PRO A 272 -7.82 -11.09 3.35
C PRO A 272 -8.01 -10.72 4.83
N LEU A 273 -7.22 -9.76 5.31
CA LEU A 273 -7.31 -9.20 6.64
C LEU A 273 -6.87 -7.74 6.63
N ALA A 274 -7.63 -6.91 7.29
CA ALA A 274 -7.34 -5.53 7.59
C ALA A 274 -7.96 -5.16 8.94
N CYS A 275 -7.64 -4.00 9.47
CA CYS A 275 -8.32 -3.45 10.62
C CYS A 275 -8.28 -1.92 10.59
N PHE A 276 -9.16 -1.32 11.37
CA PHE A 276 -9.09 0.07 11.77
C PHE A 276 -9.18 0.15 13.29
N GLY A 277 -8.60 1.18 13.86
CA GLY A 277 -8.60 1.38 15.31
C GLY A 277 -8.15 2.77 15.69
N GLY A 278 -8.10 3.04 16.99
CA GLY A 278 -7.69 4.32 17.55
C GLY A 278 -8.16 4.50 18.97
N ARG A 279 -8.39 5.76 19.34
CA ARG A 279 -8.82 6.17 20.70
C ARG A 279 -10.12 5.49 21.09
N ALA A 280 -10.20 5.00 22.33
CA ALA A 280 -11.36 4.25 22.83
C ALA A 280 -12.69 5.02 22.68
N GLU A 281 -12.69 6.32 22.96
CA GLU A 281 -13.88 7.18 22.89
C GLU A 281 -14.44 7.31 21.45
N ILE A 282 -13.59 7.23 20.43
CA ILE A 282 -14.01 7.20 19.04
C ILE A 282 -14.51 5.79 18.68
N MET A 283 -13.73 4.77 19.03
CA MET A 283 -14.07 3.38 18.70
C MET A 283 -15.35 2.91 19.38
N ASP A 284 -15.71 3.43 20.54
CA ASP A 284 -16.93 3.08 21.27
C ASP A 284 -18.23 3.64 20.65
N LEU A 285 -18.10 4.49 19.62
CA LEU A 285 -19.26 4.84 18.78
C LEU A 285 -19.69 3.69 17.84
N LEU A 286 -18.88 2.65 17.68
CA LEU A 286 -19.26 1.48 16.89
C LEU A 286 -20.32 0.62 17.59
N SER A 287 -21.26 0.12 16.79
CA SER A 287 -22.20 -0.92 17.23
C SER A 287 -21.42 -2.19 17.69
N PRO A 288 -21.81 -2.85 18.79
CA PRO A 288 -23.07 -2.71 19.54
C PRO A 288 -23.03 -1.66 20.68
N ILE A 289 -21.90 -0.99 20.94
CA ILE A 289 -21.79 0.03 22.00
C ILE A 289 -22.48 1.32 21.56
N GLY A 290 -22.06 1.85 20.41
CA GLY A 290 -22.62 3.07 19.81
C GLY A 290 -23.49 2.80 18.60
N GLY A 291 -23.86 3.86 17.87
CA GLY A 291 -24.79 3.82 16.74
C GLY A 291 -24.13 3.66 15.36
N VAL A 292 -22.81 3.68 15.26
CA VAL A 292 -22.10 3.55 13.97
C VAL A 292 -22.06 2.08 13.55
N TYR A 293 -22.70 1.76 12.43
CA TYR A 293 -22.79 0.38 11.97
C TYR A 293 -21.60 -0.03 11.10
N GLN A 294 -21.01 -1.17 11.41
CA GLN A 294 -20.03 -1.90 10.61
C GLN A 294 -20.19 -3.40 10.90
N ALA A 295 -20.20 -4.23 9.88
CA ALA A 295 -20.28 -5.69 9.99
C ALA A 295 -19.57 -6.35 8.81
N GLY A 296 -19.14 -7.60 8.99
CA GLY A 296 -18.53 -8.43 7.95
C GLY A 296 -18.62 -9.90 8.33
N THR A 297 -19.24 -10.72 7.50
CA THR A 297 -19.41 -12.16 7.75
C THR A 297 -18.06 -12.87 7.96
N LEU A 298 -17.03 -12.48 7.22
CA LEU A 298 -15.69 -13.08 7.27
C LEU A 298 -14.68 -12.25 8.05
N SER A 299 -15.09 -11.13 8.65
CA SER A 299 -14.23 -10.33 9.51
C SER A 299 -13.76 -11.16 10.71
N GLY A 300 -12.44 -11.24 10.90
CA GLY A 300 -11.86 -12.07 11.95
C GLY A 300 -11.88 -13.58 11.65
N ASN A 301 -11.95 -13.98 10.36
CA ASN A 301 -11.90 -15.40 10.01
C ASN A 301 -10.59 -16.05 10.51
N PRO A 302 -10.69 -17.33 11.00
CA PRO A 302 -9.58 -17.94 11.74
C PRO A 302 -8.30 -18.13 10.91
N LEU A 303 -8.41 -18.29 9.58
CA LEU A 303 -7.23 -18.52 8.74
C LEU A 303 -6.44 -17.22 8.57
N ALA A 304 -7.12 -16.12 8.24
CA ALA A 304 -6.46 -14.84 8.06
C ALA A 304 -5.92 -14.27 9.40
N VAL A 305 -6.68 -14.45 10.50
CA VAL A 305 -6.23 -14.08 11.84
C VAL A 305 -4.99 -14.89 12.25
N CYS A 306 -4.99 -16.20 12.00
CA CYS A 306 -3.86 -17.07 12.27
C CYS A 306 -2.60 -16.63 11.47
N ALA A 307 -2.76 -16.38 10.18
CA ALA A 307 -1.67 -15.90 9.32
C ALA A 307 -1.08 -14.58 9.84
N GLY A 308 -1.96 -13.60 10.10
CA GLY A 308 -1.56 -12.29 10.61
C GLY A 308 -0.87 -12.33 11.95
N LEU A 309 -1.40 -13.13 12.89
CA LEU A 309 -0.81 -13.30 14.21
C LEU A 309 0.61 -13.90 14.13
N ASN A 310 0.79 -14.95 13.30
CA ASN A 310 2.10 -15.55 13.10
C ASN A 310 3.08 -14.59 12.42
N ALA A 311 2.63 -13.81 11.44
CA ALA A 311 3.46 -12.77 10.83
C ALA A 311 3.93 -11.73 11.86
N LEU A 312 3.04 -11.22 12.73
CA LEU A 312 3.42 -10.30 13.80
C LEU A 312 4.38 -10.91 14.81
N TYR A 313 4.20 -12.17 15.18
CA TYR A 313 5.14 -12.87 16.06
C TYR A 313 6.53 -13.01 15.43
N LYS A 314 6.61 -13.35 14.14
CA LYS A 314 7.88 -13.41 13.41
C LYS A 314 8.55 -12.04 13.35
N ILE A 315 7.81 -10.97 13.03
CA ILE A 315 8.32 -9.58 13.03
C ILE A 315 8.86 -9.21 14.42
N LYS A 316 8.10 -9.45 15.49
CA LYS A 316 8.50 -9.08 16.85
C LYS A 316 9.68 -9.89 17.37
N ARG A 317 9.82 -11.15 16.93
CA ARG A 317 10.92 -12.04 17.29
C ARG A 317 12.24 -11.61 16.67
N ASP A 318 12.24 -11.20 15.41
CA ASP A 318 13.44 -10.77 14.69
C ASP A 318 13.71 -9.28 14.81
N LYS A 319 14.51 -8.90 15.80
CA LYS A 319 14.87 -7.50 16.07
C LYS A 319 15.74 -6.87 14.97
N THR A 320 16.28 -7.64 14.05
CA THR A 320 17.15 -7.16 12.96
C THR A 320 16.42 -7.07 11.63
N LEU A 321 15.17 -7.55 11.54
CA LEU A 321 14.40 -7.64 10.30
C LEU A 321 14.40 -6.32 9.51
N TYR A 322 13.92 -5.25 10.12
CA TYR A 322 13.80 -3.97 9.43
C TYR A 322 15.15 -3.35 9.04
N THR A 323 16.18 -3.54 9.87
CA THR A 323 17.54 -3.08 9.54
C THR A 323 18.07 -3.78 8.30
N ARG A 324 17.91 -5.12 8.21
CA ARG A 324 18.32 -5.90 7.03
C ARG A 324 17.53 -5.52 5.78
N LEU A 325 16.20 -5.44 5.90
CA LEU A 325 15.35 -5.08 4.76
C LEU A 325 15.64 -3.67 4.24
N ASN A 326 15.85 -2.71 5.14
CA ASN A 326 16.23 -1.35 4.75
C ASN A 326 17.61 -1.32 4.07
N ALA A 327 18.60 -2.08 4.57
CA ALA A 327 19.91 -2.15 3.94
C ALA A 327 19.84 -2.68 2.50
N LEU A 328 19.02 -3.72 2.25
CA LEU A 328 18.78 -4.23 0.90
C LEU A 328 18.05 -3.22 0.01
N ALA A 329 17.06 -2.48 0.54
CA ALA A 329 16.37 -1.43 -0.20
C ALA A 329 17.33 -0.29 -0.60
N VAL A 330 18.19 0.14 0.32
CA VAL A 330 19.24 1.15 0.04
C VAL A 330 20.22 0.65 -1.02
N ARG A 331 20.68 -0.61 -0.90
CA ARG A 331 21.59 -1.22 -1.88
C ARG A 331 20.99 -1.24 -3.29
N LEU A 332 19.72 -1.64 -3.40
CA LEU A 332 18.99 -1.65 -4.67
C LEU A 332 18.87 -0.24 -5.26
N THR A 333 18.37 0.71 -4.49
CA THR A 333 18.10 2.07 -4.96
C THR A 333 19.37 2.81 -5.36
N GLN A 334 20.44 2.65 -4.58
CA GLN A 334 21.75 3.22 -4.93
C GLN A 334 22.36 2.55 -6.16
N GLY A 335 22.22 1.23 -6.29
CA GLY A 335 22.67 0.47 -7.46
C GLY A 335 21.96 0.91 -8.74
N LEU A 336 20.63 1.00 -8.70
CA LEU A 336 19.82 1.49 -9.83
C LEU A 336 20.22 2.92 -10.24
N LYS A 337 20.35 3.84 -9.26
CA LYS A 337 20.72 5.24 -9.54
C LYS A 337 22.12 5.34 -10.16
N LYS A 338 23.08 4.60 -9.61
CA LYS A 338 24.47 4.57 -10.15
C LYS A 338 24.51 3.99 -11.57
N SER A 339 23.78 2.91 -11.82
CA SER A 339 23.70 2.30 -13.15
C SER A 339 23.09 3.27 -14.16
N ALA A 340 21.92 3.88 -13.85
CA ALA A 340 21.29 4.86 -14.72
C ALA A 340 22.21 6.06 -15.06
N GLN A 341 22.97 6.56 -14.09
CA GLN A 341 23.94 7.64 -14.27
C GLN A 341 25.03 7.28 -15.29
N SER A 342 25.47 6.01 -15.36
CA SER A 342 26.48 5.56 -16.32
C SER A 342 26.03 5.71 -17.79
N TYR A 343 24.72 5.77 -18.02
CA TYR A 343 24.09 5.96 -19.33
C TYR A 343 23.48 7.35 -19.53
N ASN A 344 23.74 8.29 -18.63
CA ASN A 344 23.14 9.64 -18.61
C ASN A 344 21.61 9.62 -18.53
N ILE A 345 21.05 8.61 -17.85
CA ILE A 345 19.61 8.50 -17.58
C ILE A 345 19.33 9.17 -16.25
N ALA A 346 18.40 10.12 -16.26
CA ALA A 346 17.93 10.76 -15.04
C ALA A 346 17.04 9.77 -14.25
N LEU A 347 17.47 9.41 -13.05
CA LEU A 347 16.75 8.49 -12.16
C LEU A 347 16.83 8.97 -10.71
N GLU A 348 15.69 9.35 -10.17
CA GLU A 348 15.55 9.61 -8.75
C GLU A 348 15.04 8.35 -8.03
N THR A 349 15.57 8.09 -6.84
CA THR A 349 15.24 6.90 -6.04
C THR A 349 14.96 7.27 -4.61
N LEU A 350 13.99 6.61 -4.01
CA LEU A 350 13.59 6.77 -2.61
C LEU A 350 13.45 5.40 -1.95
N ASN A 351 13.72 5.33 -0.65
CA ASN A 351 13.41 4.15 0.15
C ASN A 351 12.95 4.56 1.56
N MET A 352 12.09 3.75 2.16
CA MET A 352 11.70 3.87 3.57
C MET A 352 11.39 2.49 4.14
N GLY A 353 12.20 2.05 5.09
CA GLY A 353 12.16 0.67 5.57
C GLY A 353 12.39 -0.32 4.44
N SER A 354 11.49 -1.27 4.26
CA SER A 354 11.54 -2.28 3.19
C SER A 354 10.84 -1.85 1.89
N MET A 355 10.40 -0.60 1.80
CA MET A 355 9.72 -0.02 0.65
C MET A 355 10.70 0.79 -0.18
N PHE A 356 10.58 0.76 -1.50
CA PHE A 356 11.39 1.57 -2.40
C PHE A 356 10.58 2.06 -3.60
N GLY A 357 11.02 3.17 -4.16
CA GLY A 357 10.49 3.76 -5.40
C GLY A 357 11.61 4.30 -6.26
N PHE A 358 11.35 4.41 -7.54
CA PHE A 358 12.26 5.08 -8.49
C PHE A 358 11.45 5.78 -9.57
N PHE A 359 11.97 6.91 -10.02
CA PHE A 359 11.32 7.80 -10.96
C PHE A 359 12.32 8.21 -12.04
N PHE A 360 11.97 8.01 -13.31
CA PHE A 360 12.74 8.59 -14.42
C PHE A 360 12.46 10.09 -14.47
N ASN A 361 13.15 10.83 -13.60
CA ASN A 361 12.94 12.26 -13.36
C ASN A 361 14.28 12.93 -13.04
N GLU A 362 14.48 14.14 -13.52
CA GLU A 362 15.69 14.93 -13.25
C GLU A 362 15.69 15.54 -11.83
N ASN A 363 14.50 15.71 -11.25
CA ASN A 363 14.30 16.40 -9.99
C ASN A 363 13.78 15.46 -8.91
N ALA A 364 14.05 15.79 -7.66
CA ALA A 364 13.49 15.09 -6.50
C ALA A 364 11.96 15.12 -6.52
N VAL A 365 11.34 13.98 -6.27
CA VAL A 365 9.87 13.81 -6.23
C VAL A 365 9.41 13.96 -4.79
N ARG A 366 8.53 14.94 -4.52
CA ARG A 366 8.05 15.31 -3.19
C ARG A 366 6.53 15.30 -3.06
N ASP A 367 5.84 15.35 -4.19
CA ASP A 367 4.39 15.36 -4.29
C ASP A 367 3.94 14.69 -5.60
N PHE A 368 2.63 14.68 -5.82
CA PHE A 368 2.06 14.06 -7.01
C PHE A 368 2.37 14.81 -8.31
N ASP A 369 2.44 16.15 -8.27
CA ASP A 369 2.81 16.96 -9.43
C ASP A 369 4.25 16.65 -9.88
N ASP A 370 5.17 16.42 -8.95
CA ASP A 370 6.53 15.98 -9.27
C ASP A 370 6.55 14.57 -9.85
N ALA A 371 5.77 13.65 -9.27
CA ALA A 371 5.67 12.28 -9.78
C ALA A 371 5.13 12.24 -11.22
N LEU A 372 4.16 13.08 -11.55
CA LEU A 372 3.58 13.20 -12.91
C LEU A 372 4.57 13.68 -13.98
N LYS A 373 5.68 14.32 -13.60
CA LYS A 373 6.75 14.76 -14.53
C LYS A 373 7.67 13.62 -14.95
N SER A 374 7.54 12.44 -14.35
CA SER A 374 8.38 11.28 -14.66
C SER A 374 8.12 10.74 -16.06
N ASP A 375 9.17 10.28 -16.73
CA ASP A 375 9.08 9.64 -18.04
C ASP A 375 8.49 8.23 -17.93
N THR A 376 7.18 8.13 -18.15
CA THR A 376 6.43 6.88 -18.09
C THR A 376 6.70 5.96 -19.29
N GLU A 377 7.18 6.49 -20.42
CA GLU A 377 7.58 5.66 -21.58
C GLU A 377 8.93 4.98 -21.32
N MET A 378 9.87 5.73 -20.74
CA MET A 378 11.14 5.16 -20.30
C MET A 378 10.91 4.06 -19.25
N PHE A 379 10.02 4.33 -18.27
CA PHE A 379 9.62 3.33 -17.30
C PHE A 379 9.05 2.06 -17.97
N ALA A 380 8.16 2.21 -18.94
CA ALA A 380 7.54 1.06 -19.62
C ALA A 380 8.59 0.22 -20.36
N LYS A 381 9.55 0.84 -21.06
CA LYS A 381 10.67 0.15 -21.72
C LYS A 381 11.54 -0.58 -20.71
N PHE A 382 11.92 0.08 -19.63
CA PHE A 382 12.73 -0.49 -18.56
C PHE A 382 12.03 -1.67 -17.90
N HIS A 383 10.76 -1.53 -17.55
CA HIS A 383 9.96 -2.60 -16.95
C HIS A 383 9.94 -3.85 -17.84
N GLN A 384 9.70 -3.70 -19.13
CA GLN A 384 9.67 -4.84 -20.07
C GLN A 384 11.03 -5.56 -20.12
N LYS A 385 12.14 -4.80 -20.21
CA LYS A 385 13.48 -5.37 -20.21
C LYS A 385 13.76 -6.14 -18.92
N MET A 386 13.44 -5.55 -17.78
CA MET A 386 13.61 -6.18 -16.47
C MET A 386 12.79 -7.46 -16.35
N LEU A 387 11.52 -7.43 -16.77
CA LEU A 387 10.66 -8.62 -16.79
C LEU A 387 11.28 -9.75 -17.61
N PHE A 388 11.73 -9.47 -18.83
CA PHE A 388 12.37 -10.48 -19.70
C PHE A 388 13.71 -10.97 -19.19
N LYS A 389 14.33 -10.25 -18.23
CA LYS A 389 15.57 -10.66 -17.54
C LYS A 389 15.30 -11.35 -16.20
N GLY A 390 14.04 -11.62 -15.84
CA GLY A 390 13.67 -12.33 -14.62
C GLY A 390 13.56 -11.46 -13.39
N VAL A 391 13.25 -10.18 -13.54
CA VAL A 391 12.98 -9.25 -12.45
C VAL A 391 11.57 -8.70 -12.56
N TYR A 392 10.71 -9.02 -11.60
CA TYR A 392 9.30 -8.62 -11.59
C TYR A 392 9.14 -7.34 -10.77
N LEU A 393 9.03 -6.22 -11.47
CA LEU A 393 8.73 -4.90 -10.91
C LEU A 393 7.23 -4.60 -11.01
N ALA A 394 6.75 -3.63 -10.23
CA ALA A 394 5.39 -3.13 -10.37
C ALA A 394 5.15 -2.58 -11.79
N CYS A 395 4.00 -2.91 -12.38
CA CYS A 395 3.69 -2.57 -13.77
C CYS A 395 3.09 -1.16 -13.93
N SER A 396 3.50 -0.23 -13.07
CA SER A 396 3.21 1.20 -13.15
C SER A 396 4.29 1.99 -12.43
N SER A 397 4.70 3.12 -13.00
CA SER A 397 5.66 4.05 -12.38
C SER A 397 5.12 4.71 -11.10
N PHE A 398 3.83 4.59 -10.84
CA PHE A 398 3.17 5.14 -9.65
C PHE A 398 2.98 4.10 -8.54
N GLU A 399 3.62 2.95 -8.64
CA GLU A 399 3.55 1.90 -7.62
C GLU A 399 4.88 1.74 -6.90
N THR A 400 4.80 1.41 -5.63
CA THR A 400 5.94 1.12 -4.75
C THR A 400 6.44 -0.31 -4.95
N GLY A 401 7.76 -0.50 -4.87
CA GLY A 401 8.39 -1.81 -4.79
C GLY A 401 8.70 -2.21 -3.33
N PHE A 402 8.92 -3.50 -3.10
CA PHE A 402 9.07 -4.07 -1.77
C PHE A 402 10.22 -5.07 -1.69
N ILE A 403 10.98 -4.98 -0.60
CA ILE A 403 11.98 -6.00 -0.21
C ILE A 403 11.31 -6.96 0.77
N CYS A 404 11.55 -8.25 0.61
CA CYS A 404 11.08 -9.29 1.54
C CYS A 404 12.25 -10.01 2.22
N GLU A 405 11.94 -10.67 3.33
CA GLU A 405 12.94 -11.30 4.22
C GLU A 405 13.85 -12.31 3.51
N PRO A 406 13.37 -13.20 2.61
CA PRO A 406 14.24 -14.16 1.93
C PRO A 406 15.10 -13.56 0.81
N MET A 407 15.05 -12.25 0.54
CA MET A 407 15.96 -11.61 -0.41
C MET A 407 17.38 -11.51 0.18
N THR A 408 18.38 -11.77 -0.66
CA THR A 408 19.79 -11.67 -0.31
C THR A 408 20.49 -10.53 -1.05
N GLU A 409 21.69 -10.15 -0.61
CA GLU A 409 22.51 -9.17 -1.30
C GLU A 409 22.82 -9.58 -2.74
N GLU A 410 23.06 -10.88 -2.99
CA GLU A 410 23.33 -11.43 -4.33
C GLU A 410 22.11 -11.27 -5.25
N MET A 411 20.89 -11.44 -4.74
CA MET A 411 19.66 -11.21 -5.52
C MET A 411 19.51 -9.73 -5.88
N ILE A 412 19.83 -8.83 -4.95
CA ILE A 412 19.81 -7.38 -5.19
C ILE A 412 20.88 -7.00 -6.23
N ASP A 413 22.10 -7.49 -6.10
CA ASP A 413 23.19 -7.25 -7.05
C ASP A 413 22.86 -7.78 -8.44
N LEU A 414 22.22 -8.97 -8.52
CA LEU A 414 21.73 -9.51 -9.78
C LEU A 414 20.67 -8.59 -10.42
N ALA A 415 19.72 -8.09 -9.62
CA ALA A 415 18.69 -7.17 -10.12
C ALA A 415 19.32 -5.86 -10.65
N VAL A 416 20.33 -5.31 -9.95
CA VAL A 416 21.08 -4.14 -10.39
C VAL A 416 21.85 -4.41 -11.68
N ALA A 417 22.52 -5.57 -11.80
CA ALA A 417 23.20 -5.97 -13.03
C ALA A 417 22.23 -6.09 -14.22
N LYS A 418 21.01 -6.66 -13.98
CA LYS A 418 19.96 -6.72 -15.01
C LYS A 418 19.42 -5.34 -15.39
N ALA A 419 19.38 -4.41 -14.45
CA ALA A 419 19.03 -3.01 -14.72
C ALA A 419 20.11 -2.34 -15.61
N ASP A 420 21.39 -2.56 -15.32
CA ASP A 420 22.51 -2.05 -16.12
C ASP A 420 22.45 -2.54 -17.57
N GLU A 421 22.29 -3.85 -17.79
CA GLU A 421 22.06 -4.44 -19.11
C GLU A 421 20.82 -3.82 -19.81
N SER A 422 19.75 -3.55 -19.05
CA SER A 422 18.51 -2.99 -19.58
C SER A 422 18.69 -1.54 -20.04
N PHE A 423 19.44 -0.71 -19.29
CA PHE A 423 19.75 0.65 -19.68
C PHE A 423 20.63 0.70 -20.92
N ASP A 424 21.66 -0.16 -21.01
CA ASP A 424 22.50 -0.29 -22.19
C ASP A 424 21.70 -0.62 -23.44
N GLU A 425 20.80 -1.62 -23.36
CA GLU A 425 19.92 -2.01 -24.47
C GLU A 425 18.96 -0.88 -24.89
N ILE A 426 18.38 -0.15 -23.92
CA ILE A 426 17.45 0.96 -24.20
C ILE A 426 18.18 2.08 -24.94
N ILE A 427 19.40 2.44 -24.50
CA ILE A 427 20.18 3.51 -25.16
C ILE A 427 20.62 3.10 -26.55
N LYS A 428 20.95 1.81 -26.78
CA LYS A 428 21.29 1.28 -28.10
C LYS A 428 20.09 1.06 -29.03
N GLY A 429 18.88 1.13 -28.50
CA GLY A 429 17.65 0.93 -29.28
C GLY A 429 17.38 -0.52 -29.66
N VAL A 430 17.87 -1.50 -28.89
CA VAL A 430 17.74 -2.94 -29.14
C VAL A 430 16.79 -3.59 -28.13
#